data_f9a546ce3612236009c7c689b45ec03f
#
_entry.id   f9a546ce3612236009c7c689b45ec03f
#
_cell.length_a   1.000
_cell.length_b   1.000
_cell.length_c   1.000
_cell.angle_alpha   90.00
_cell.angle_beta   90.00
_cell.angle_gamma   90.00
#
_symmetry.space_group_name_H-M   'P 1'
#
loop_
_entity.id
_entity.type
_entity.pdbx_description
1 polymer ?
#
loop_
_entity_poly.entity_id
_entity_poly.type
_entity_poly.pdbx_seq_one_letter_code
_entity_poly.pdbx_strand_id
1 'polypeptide(L)'
;MNHEILMETEVDGAEPYAALLRRVIPAALEAEGVPFPCEVDVLFTDDGGIQAINKEQRGVDRPTDVLSFPMFNLTPGVPPTLEDVEADPGTGLVPLGDMVISLERAEAQGEEYGHGTQREVAYLAVHSVLHLLGYDHLDEGRMKVQMRAREEATLARLGLERA
;
A
#
# COMPACT_ATOMS: atom_id res chain seq x y z
N MET A 1 -18.30 -1.41 -3.72
CA MET A 1 -18.05 -0.50 -2.61
C MET A 1 -17.11 0.61 -3.07
N ASN A 2 -17.47 1.85 -2.87
CA ASN A 2 -16.73 2.99 -3.44
C ASN A 2 -15.66 3.50 -2.47
N HIS A 3 -14.45 3.01 -2.64
CA HIS A 3 -13.29 3.54 -1.92
C HIS A 3 -12.79 4.80 -2.59
N GLU A 4 -12.22 5.71 -1.82
CA GLU A 4 -11.58 6.92 -2.32
C GLU A 4 -10.07 6.77 -2.18
N ILE A 5 -9.36 6.86 -3.30
CA ILE A 5 -7.90 6.79 -3.30
C ILE A 5 -7.39 8.18 -3.70
N LEU A 6 -6.84 8.90 -2.74
CA LEU A 6 -6.29 10.23 -2.95
C LEU A 6 -4.84 10.11 -3.36
N MET A 7 -4.47 10.75 -4.46
CA MET A 7 -3.13 10.67 -5.03
C MET A 7 -2.47 12.03 -5.04
N GLU A 8 -1.24 12.09 -4.52
CA GLU A 8 -0.37 13.25 -4.64
C GLU A 8 0.95 12.78 -5.23
N THR A 9 1.62 13.65 -5.98
CA THR A 9 2.92 13.33 -6.56
C THR A 9 3.87 14.49 -6.44
N GLU A 10 5.12 14.18 -6.09
CA GLU A 10 6.24 15.11 -6.06
C GLU A 10 7.20 14.83 -7.24
N VAL A 11 6.85 13.89 -8.13
CA VAL A 11 7.70 13.49 -9.24
C VAL A 11 6.89 13.44 -10.53
N ASP A 12 7.56 13.54 -11.65
CA ASP A 12 6.94 13.46 -12.97
C ASP A 12 6.70 11.99 -13.36
N GLY A 13 5.72 11.76 -14.22
CA GLY A 13 5.47 10.44 -14.80
C GLY A 13 4.70 9.48 -13.93
N ALA A 14 4.05 9.96 -12.85
CA ALA A 14 3.31 9.11 -11.93
C ALA A 14 1.88 8.78 -12.39
N GLU A 15 1.35 9.48 -13.40
CA GLU A 15 -0.05 9.36 -13.83
C GLU A 15 -0.47 7.92 -14.18
N PRO A 16 0.31 7.14 -14.96
CA PRO A 16 -0.07 5.75 -15.25
C PRO A 16 -0.15 4.89 -14.00
N TYR A 17 0.70 5.15 -13.02
CA TYR A 17 0.74 4.39 -11.77
C TYR A 17 -0.39 4.80 -10.84
N ALA A 18 -0.76 6.08 -10.84
CA ALA A 18 -1.94 6.54 -10.09
C ALA A 18 -3.20 5.84 -10.61
N ALA A 19 -3.37 5.77 -11.94
CA ALA A 19 -4.49 5.06 -12.54
C ALA A 19 -4.48 3.57 -12.18
N LEU A 20 -3.30 2.95 -12.19
CA LEU A 20 -3.13 1.55 -11.80
C LEU A 20 -3.57 1.33 -10.34
N LEU A 21 -3.14 2.18 -9.43
CA LEU A 21 -3.44 2.01 -8.01
C LEU A 21 -4.92 2.25 -7.67
N ARG A 22 -5.65 2.99 -8.49
CA ARG A 22 -7.11 3.11 -8.34
C ARG A 22 -7.83 1.79 -8.62
N ARG A 23 -7.18 0.84 -9.30
CA ARG A 23 -7.66 -0.53 -9.48
C ARG A 23 -7.10 -1.46 -8.42
N VAL A 24 -5.82 -1.32 -8.12
CA VAL A 24 -5.07 -2.24 -7.24
C VAL A 24 -5.52 -2.12 -5.79
N ILE A 25 -5.60 -0.91 -5.25
CA ILE A 25 -5.91 -0.71 -3.84
C ILE A 25 -7.33 -1.20 -3.48
N PRO A 26 -8.38 -0.84 -4.23
CA PRO A 26 -9.70 -1.41 -3.95
C PRO A 26 -9.75 -2.93 -4.04
N ALA A 27 -9.04 -3.54 -5.01
CA ALA A 27 -8.97 -4.98 -5.14
C ALA A 27 -8.30 -5.64 -3.93
N ALA A 28 -7.25 -5.03 -3.40
CA ALA A 28 -6.58 -5.52 -2.20
C ALA A 28 -7.50 -5.44 -0.97
N LEU A 29 -8.23 -4.34 -0.82
CA LEU A 29 -9.19 -4.18 0.27
C LEU A 29 -10.30 -5.22 0.19
N GLU A 30 -10.82 -5.48 -1.01
CA GLU A 30 -11.85 -6.50 -1.23
C GLU A 30 -11.31 -7.90 -0.91
N ALA A 31 -10.09 -8.21 -1.36
CA ALA A 31 -9.46 -9.50 -1.10
C ALA A 31 -9.28 -9.77 0.39
N GLU A 32 -9.08 -8.72 1.19
CA GLU A 32 -8.92 -8.84 2.63
C GLU A 32 -10.25 -8.74 3.40
N GLY A 33 -11.37 -8.68 2.69
CA GLY A 33 -12.70 -8.71 3.30
C GLY A 33 -13.10 -7.44 4.04
N VAL A 34 -12.54 -6.29 3.66
CA VAL A 34 -12.89 -5.00 4.27
C VAL A 34 -14.34 -4.65 3.92
N PRO A 35 -15.24 -4.53 4.93
CA PRO A 35 -16.69 -4.46 4.65
C PRO A 35 -17.26 -3.04 4.59
N PHE A 36 -16.41 -2.02 4.55
CA PHE A 36 -16.83 -0.61 4.55
C PHE A 36 -16.00 0.19 3.55
N PRO A 37 -16.53 1.34 3.06
CA PRO A 37 -15.77 2.18 2.14
C PRO A 37 -14.64 2.90 2.88
N CYS A 38 -13.48 2.94 2.25
CA CYS A 38 -12.26 3.48 2.84
C CYS A 38 -11.67 4.61 2.03
N GLU A 39 -10.91 5.47 2.73
CA GLU A 39 -10.02 6.43 2.11
C GLU A 39 -8.58 5.95 2.35
N VAL A 40 -7.78 5.94 1.30
CA VAL A 40 -6.34 5.67 1.36
C VAL A 40 -5.63 6.79 0.62
N ASP A 41 -4.66 7.41 1.27
CA ASP A 41 -3.89 8.51 0.69
C ASP A 41 -2.54 7.98 0.21
N VAL A 42 -2.19 8.28 -1.05
CA VAL A 42 -0.95 7.82 -1.68
C VAL A 42 -0.12 9.02 -2.09
N LEU A 43 1.15 9.02 -1.72
CA LEU A 43 2.13 10.00 -2.19
C LEU A 43 3.20 9.28 -3.00
N PHE A 44 3.39 9.71 -4.25
CA PHE A 44 4.53 9.30 -5.06
C PHE A 44 5.66 10.31 -4.88
N THR A 45 6.84 9.82 -4.56
CA THR A 45 8.03 10.65 -4.39
C THR A 45 9.25 9.92 -4.94
N ASP A 46 10.45 10.43 -4.67
CA ASP A 46 11.71 9.80 -5.05
C ASP A 46 12.47 9.32 -3.80
N ASP A 47 13.68 8.79 -4.01
CA ASP A 47 14.49 8.27 -2.89
C ASP A 47 14.80 9.36 -1.87
N GLY A 48 15.09 10.58 -2.32
CA GLY A 48 15.35 11.70 -1.41
C GLY A 48 14.12 12.09 -0.61
N GLY A 49 12.97 12.15 -1.26
CA GLY A 49 11.71 12.50 -0.60
C GLY A 49 11.29 11.48 0.44
N ILE A 50 11.36 10.19 0.09
CA ILE A 50 10.96 9.13 1.04
C ILE A 50 11.97 9.02 2.19
N GLN A 51 13.25 9.27 1.93
CA GLN A 51 14.26 9.31 2.99
C GLN A 51 13.96 10.39 4.01
N ALA A 52 13.57 11.59 3.56
CA ALA A 52 13.22 12.70 4.45
C ALA A 52 12.02 12.34 5.32
N ILE A 53 11.00 11.73 4.75
CA ILE A 53 9.81 11.29 5.49
C ILE A 53 10.16 10.18 6.50
N ASN A 54 10.98 9.22 6.08
CA ASN A 54 11.43 8.13 6.94
C ASN A 54 12.20 8.65 8.15
N LYS A 55 13.07 9.63 7.93
CA LYS A 55 13.83 10.28 9.00
C LYS A 55 12.91 11.04 9.97
N GLU A 56 11.99 11.84 9.43
CA GLU A 56 11.09 12.65 10.23
C GLU A 56 10.11 11.80 11.04
N GLN A 57 9.50 10.79 10.41
CA GLN A 57 8.42 10.02 11.01
C GLN A 57 8.88 8.81 11.80
N ARG A 58 10.03 8.23 11.45
CA ARG A 58 10.51 6.98 12.07
C ARG A 58 11.91 7.09 12.66
N GLY A 59 12.59 8.22 12.47
CA GLY A 59 13.97 8.40 12.94
C GLY A 59 15.00 7.59 12.14
N VAL A 60 14.64 7.08 10.96
CA VAL A 60 15.51 6.28 10.10
C VAL A 60 15.94 7.09 8.90
N ASP A 61 17.21 7.50 8.87
CA ASP A 61 17.75 8.36 7.83
C ASP A 61 18.27 7.52 6.66
N ARG A 62 17.34 6.87 5.94
CA ARG A 62 17.64 6.05 4.77
C ARG A 62 16.46 6.05 3.81
N PRO A 63 16.69 5.93 2.49
CA PRO A 63 15.59 5.73 1.55
C PRO A 63 15.04 4.30 1.69
N THR A 64 13.80 4.13 1.26
CA THR A 64 13.15 2.82 1.18
C THR A 64 12.22 2.82 -0.02
N ASP A 65 11.56 1.71 -0.31
CA ASP A 65 10.64 1.60 -1.44
C ASP A 65 9.23 2.12 -1.10
N VAL A 66 8.72 1.75 0.06
CA VAL A 66 7.37 2.14 0.48
C VAL A 66 7.33 2.33 2.00
N LEU A 67 6.54 3.32 2.43
CA LEU A 67 6.22 3.55 3.84
C LEU A 67 4.72 3.48 4.02
N SER A 68 4.28 2.92 5.14
CA SER A 68 2.88 2.77 5.49
C SER A 68 2.62 3.37 6.86
N PHE A 69 1.58 4.20 6.97
CA PHE A 69 1.21 4.88 8.21
C PHE A 69 -0.26 4.53 8.52
N PRO A 70 -0.50 3.40 9.23
CA PRO A 70 -1.87 3.00 9.55
C PRO A 70 -2.52 3.94 10.55
N MET A 71 -3.81 4.21 10.34
CA MET A 71 -4.60 5.04 11.25
C MET A 71 -5.13 4.23 12.43
N PHE A 72 -5.36 2.93 12.25
CA PHE A 72 -5.95 2.06 13.26
C PHE A 72 -5.06 0.85 13.55
N ASN A 73 -5.21 0.27 14.74
CA ASN A 73 -4.54 -0.98 15.11
C ASN A 73 -5.47 -2.14 14.77
N LEU A 74 -5.28 -2.74 13.60
CA LEU A 74 -6.10 -3.85 13.13
C LEU A 74 -5.37 -5.18 13.30
N THR A 75 -6.13 -6.28 13.31
CA THR A 75 -5.57 -7.62 13.49
C THR A 75 -5.28 -8.25 12.12
N PRO A 76 -4.03 -8.66 11.86
CA PRO A 76 -3.68 -9.26 10.57
C PRO A 76 -4.47 -10.54 10.31
N GLY A 77 -4.99 -10.68 9.09
CA GLY A 77 -5.72 -11.86 8.68
C GLY A 77 -7.17 -11.94 9.17
N VAL A 78 -7.62 -10.95 9.93
CA VAL A 78 -9.00 -10.87 10.42
C VAL A 78 -9.67 -9.66 9.77
N PRO A 79 -10.76 -9.87 8.99
CA PRO A 79 -11.44 -8.72 8.39
C PRO A 79 -11.88 -7.73 9.46
N PRO A 80 -11.58 -6.43 9.29
CA PRO A 80 -11.95 -5.43 10.29
C PRO A 80 -13.47 -5.22 10.33
N THR A 81 -13.96 -4.75 11.47
CA THR A 81 -15.37 -4.42 11.65
C THR A 81 -15.51 -2.93 11.96
N LEU A 82 -16.74 -2.42 11.90
CA LEU A 82 -17.02 -1.03 12.23
C LEU A 82 -16.70 -0.67 13.69
N GLU A 83 -16.55 -1.67 14.56
CA GLU A 83 -16.13 -1.44 15.94
C GLU A 83 -14.62 -1.15 16.04
N ASP A 84 -13.83 -1.59 15.05
CA ASP A 84 -12.39 -1.43 15.04
C ASP A 84 -11.92 -0.09 14.49
N VAL A 85 -12.81 0.64 13.81
CA VAL A 85 -12.47 1.84 13.04
C VAL A 85 -13.49 2.94 13.29
N GLU A 86 -13.17 4.13 12.76
CA GLU A 86 -14.06 5.28 12.83
C GLU A 86 -14.16 5.92 11.45
N ALA A 87 -15.40 6.09 10.98
CA ALA A 87 -15.64 6.75 9.71
C ALA A 87 -15.65 8.27 9.89
N ASP A 88 -15.15 8.99 8.88
CA ASP A 88 -15.25 10.44 8.83
C ASP A 88 -16.74 10.82 8.66
N PRO A 89 -17.32 11.61 9.58
CA PRO A 89 -18.74 11.95 9.49
C PRO A 89 -19.07 12.81 8.27
N GLY A 90 -18.09 13.52 7.72
CA GLY A 90 -18.29 14.36 6.54
C GLY A 90 -18.33 13.60 5.23
N THR A 91 -17.61 12.48 5.13
CA THR A 91 -17.51 11.68 3.91
C THR A 91 -18.14 10.30 4.02
N GLY A 92 -18.29 9.77 5.22
CA GLY A 92 -18.71 8.41 5.47
C GLY A 92 -17.62 7.37 5.20
N LEU A 93 -16.41 7.81 4.86
CA LEU A 93 -15.29 6.94 4.55
C LEU A 93 -14.44 6.68 5.79
N VAL A 94 -13.87 5.48 5.88
CA VAL A 94 -12.92 5.11 6.93
C VAL A 94 -11.52 5.46 6.47
N PRO A 95 -10.82 6.40 7.10
CA PRO A 95 -9.45 6.75 6.71
C PRO A 95 -8.48 5.70 7.23
N LEU A 96 -8.10 4.74 6.37
CA LEU A 96 -7.23 3.63 6.77
C LEU A 96 -5.79 4.06 7.03
N GLY A 97 -5.33 5.08 6.32
CA GLY A 97 -3.99 5.60 6.51
C GLY A 97 -3.35 6.07 5.22
N ASP A 98 -2.04 6.29 5.29
CA ASP A 98 -1.25 6.85 4.21
C ASP A 98 -0.19 5.85 3.75
N MET A 99 0.13 5.88 2.46
CA MET A 99 1.30 5.18 1.93
C MET A 99 2.14 6.15 1.10
N VAL A 100 3.45 5.99 1.18
CA VAL A 100 4.42 6.77 0.41
C VAL A 100 5.23 5.79 -0.42
N ILE A 101 5.30 6.02 -1.72
CA ILE A 101 6.01 5.13 -2.65
C ILE A 101 7.11 5.93 -3.34
N SER A 102 8.36 5.43 -3.28
CA SER A 102 9.45 5.95 -4.09
C SER A 102 9.31 5.36 -5.50
N LEU A 103 8.88 6.19 -6.45
CA LEU A 103 8.77 5.76 -7.84
C LEU A 103 10.14 5.42 -8.43
N GLU A 104 11.17 6.18 -8.04
CA GLU A 104 12.54 5.93 -8.44
C GLU A 104 12.99 4.53 -8.01
N ARG A 105 12.69 4.15 -6.76
CA ARG A 105 13.03 2.83 -6.24
C ARG A 105 12.20 1.74 -6.92
N ALA A 106 10.93 2.00 -7.17
CA ALA A 106 10.06 1.05 -7.86
C ALA A 106 10.56 0.76 -9.28
N GLU A 107 11.03 1.78 -10.00
CA GLU A 107 11.62 1.62 -11.32
C GLU A 107 12.89 0.76 -11.26
N ALA A 108 13.79 1.05 -10.30
CA ALA A 108 15.02 0.30 -10.13
C ALA A 108 14.75 -1.17 -9.77
N GLN A 109 13.84 -1.41 -8.84
CA GLN A 109 13.48 -2.78 -8.42
C GLN A 109 12.73 -3.55 -9.51
N GLY A 110 11.85 -2.88 -10.26
CA GLY A 110 11.15 -3.49 -11.39
C GLY A 110 12.12 -3.99 -12.44
N GLU A 111 13.17 -3.23 -12.73
CA GLU A 111 14.22 -3.63 -13.65
C GLU A 111 15.08 -4.75 -13.07
N GLU A 112 15.53 -4.59 -11.82
CA GLU A 112 16.37 -5.59 -11.13
C GLU A 112 15.70 -6.96 -11.07
N TYR A 113 14.40 -7.00 -10.74
CA TYR A 113 13.66 -8.25 -10.59
C TYR A 113 13.07 -8.76 -11.92
N GLY A 114 13.20 -7.98 -12.99
CA GLY A 114 12.75 -8.39 -14.33
C GLY A 114 11.25 -8.40 -14.56
N HIS A 115 10.45 -7.77 -13.69
CA HIS A 115 9.00 -7.77 -13.85
C HIS A 115 8.39 -6.40 -14.14
N GLY A 116 9.24 -5.37 -14.30
CA GLY A 116 8.81 -4.03 -14.72
C GLY A 116 8.26 -3.17 -13.60
N THR A 117 8.21 -1.86 -13.86
CA THR A 117 7.80 -0.84 -12.90
C THR A 117 6.34 -0.99 -12.50
N GLN A 118 5.46 -1.30 -13.46
CA GLN A 118 4.02 -1.42 -13.21
C GLN A 118 3.73 -2.48 -12.15
N ARG A 119 4.32 -3.67 -12.31
CA ARG A 119 4.15 -4.74 -11.33
C ARG A 119 4.76 -4.38 -9.98
N GLU A 120 5.92 -3.72 -9.99
CA GLU A 120 6.57 -3.33 -8.74
C GLU A 120 5.72 -2.32 -7.96
N VAL A 121 5.19 -1.29 -8.63
CA VAL A 121 4.29 -0.32 -7.98
C VAL A 121 3.06 -1.02 -7.42
N ALA A 122 2.45 -1.92 -8.18
CA ALA A 122 1.30 -2.68 -7.71
C ALA A 122 1.65 -3.53 -6.49
N TYR A 123 2.79 -4.22 -6.53
CA TYR A 123 3.28 -5.01 -5.40
C TYR A 123 3.47 -4.17 -4.13
N LEU A 124 4.13 -3.02 -4.27
CA LEU A 124 4.38 -2.12 -3.13
C LEU A 124 3.06 -1.60 -2.54
N ALA A 125 2.08 -1.29 -3.39
CA ALA A 125 0.78 -0.83 -2.93
C ALA A 125 0.01 -1.93 -2.19
N VAL A 126 -0.02 -3.15 -2.72
CA VAL A 126 -0.67 -4.28 -2.05
C VAL A 126 0.00 -4.55 -0.70
N HIS A 127 1.33 -4.58 -0.69
CA HIS A 127 2.12 -4.75 0.52
C HIS A 127 1.76 -3.69 1.56
N SER A 128 1.66 -2.42 1.14
CA SER A 128 1.29 -1.32 2.03
C SER A 128 -0.15 -1.47 2.55
N VAL A 129 -1.11 -1.87 1.71
CA VAL A 129 -2.48 -2.11 2.16
C VAL A 129 -2.50 -3.14 3.29
N LEU A 130 -1.73 -4.23 3.16
CA LEU A 130 -1.65 -5.24 4.21
C LEU A 130 -1.10 -4.66 5.51
N HIS A 131 -0.09 -3.78 5.43
CA HIS A 131 0.38 -3.07 6.61
C HIS A 131 -0.69 -2.18 7.23
N LEU A 132 -1.46 -1.47 6.42
CA LEU A 132 -2.57 -0.66 6.93
C LEU A 132 -3.62 -1.53 7.64
N LEU A 133 -3.73 -2.79 7.27
CA LEU A 133 -4.67 -3.75 7.86
C LEU A 133 -4.08 -4.56 9.01
N GLY A 134 -2.88 -4.21 9.47
CA GLY A 134 -2.30 -4.79 10.69
C GLY A 134 -1.13 -5.74 10.50
N TYR A 135 -0.82 -6.15 9.28
CA TYR A 135 0.36 -6.99 9.03
C TYR A 135 1.64 -6.20 9.29
N ASP A 136 2.68 -6.85 9.81
CA ASP A 136 3.98 -6.23 10.00
C ASP A 136 5.12 -7.20 9.70
N HIS A 137 6.36 -6.69 9.74
CA HIS A 137 7.57 -7.47 9.44
C HIS A 137 8.32 -7.93 10.68
N LEU A 138 7.81 -7.64 11.89
CA LEU A 138 8.52 -7.94 13.13
C LEU A 138 8.64 -9.44 13.35
N ASP A 139 7.71 -10.22 12.81
CA ASP A 139 7.78 -11.68 12.80
C ASP A 139 8.22 -12.14 11.42
N GLU A 140 9.44 -12.63 11.29
CA GLU A 140 9.97 -13.12 10.02
C GLU A 140 9.48 -14.53 9.66
N GLY A 141 8.68 -15.17 10.52
CA GLY A 141 8.16 -16.50 10.30
C GLY A 141 6.82 -16.52 9.58
N ARG A 142 5.78 -16.91 10.33
CA ARG A 142 4.44 -17.15 9.78
C ARG A 142 3.81 -15.93 9.12
N MET A 143 3.93 -14.76 9.72
CA MET A 143 3.29 -13.55 9.21
C MET A 143 3.88 -13.14 7.86
N LYS A 144 5.20 -13.23 7.70
CA LYS A 144 5.87 -12.93 6.44
C LYS A 144 5.40 -13.86 5.31
N VAL A 145 5.29 -15.15 5.59
CA VAL A 145 4.80 -16.14 4.63
C VAL A 145 3.34 -15.85 4.26
N GLN A 146 2.52 -15.53 5.25
CA GLN A 146 1.12 -15.22 5.06
C GLN A 146 0.93 -13.95 4.21
N MET A 147 1.69 -12.89 4.49
CA MET A 147 1.66 -11.66 3.70
C MET A 147 2.00 -11.94 2.24
N ARG A 148 3.07 -12.69 2.01
CA ARG A 148 3.52 -12.98 0.65
C ARG A 148 2.48 -13.76 -0.14
N ALA A 149 1.85 -14.73 0.49
CA ALA A 149 0.79 -15.51 -0.15
C ALA A 149 -0.39 -14.61 -0.54
N ARG A 150 -0.78 -13.68 0.32
CA ARG A 150 -1.87 -12.75 0.04
C ARG A 150 -1.50 -11.73 -1.03
N GLU A 151 -0.27 -11.22 -1.00
CA GLU A 151 0.24 -10.31 -2.02
C GLU A 151 0.18 -10.96 -3.40
N GLU A 152 0.70 -12.16 -3.54
CA GLU A 152 0.73 -12.86 -4.82
C GLU A 152 -0.68 -13.24 -5.29
N ALA A 153 -1.57 -13.63 -4.39
CA ALA A 153 -2.95 -13.95 -4.74
C ALA A 153 -3.69 -12.72 -5.29
N THR A 154 -3.51 -11.56 -4.67
CA THR A 154 -4.15 -10.32 -5.12
C THR A 154 -3.59 -9.89 -6.47
N LEU A 155 -2.27 -9.95 -6.65
CA LEU A 155 -1.64 -9.61 -7.93
C LEU A 155 -2.08 -10.55 -9.05
N ALA A 156 -2.23 -11.84 -8.77
CA ALA A 156 -2.70 -12.81 -9.75
C ALA A 156 -4.14 -12.49 -10.19
N ARG A 157 -5.01 -12.09 -9.26
CA ARG A 157 -6.39 -11.69 -9.58
C ARG A 157 -6.44 -10.46 -10.47
N LEU A 158 -5.42 -9.61 -10.41
CA LEU A 158 -5.31 -8.40 -11.23
C LEU A 158 -4.57 -8.64 -12.56
N GLY A 159 -4.14 -9.87 -12.83
CA GLY A 159 -3.36 -10.19 -14.01
C GLY A 159 -1.91 -9.71 -13.94
N LEU A 160 -1.39 -9.50 -12.74
CA LEU A 160 -0.05 -8.98 -12.48
C LEU A 160 0.84 -10.00 -11.78
N GLU A 161 0.57 -11.28 -11.99
CA GLU A 161 1.36 -12.35 -11.40
C GLU A 161 2.77 -12.41 -11.99
N ARG A 162 3.67 -13.07 -11.27
CA ARG A 162 5.06 -13.25 -11.74
C ARG A 162 5.08 -14.08 -13.02
N ALA A 163 5.87 -13.59 -13.96
CA ALA A 163 6.12 -14.32 -15.20
C ALA A 163 7.01 -15.54 -14.94
#